data_f9d9d29fd04cbf28dec3cb1e63961b1a
#
_entry.id   f9d9d29fd04cbf28dec3cb1e63961b1a
#
_cell.length_a   1.000
_cell.length_b   1.000
_cell.length_c   1.000
_cell.angle_alpha   90.00
_cell.angle_beta   90.00
_cell.angle_gamma   90.00
#
_symmetry.space_group_name_H-M   'P 1'
#
loop_
_entity.id
_entity.type
_entity.pdbx_description
1 polymer ?
#
loop_
_entity_poly.entity_id
_entity_poly.type
_entity_poly.pdbx_seq_one_letter_code
_entity_poly.pdbx_strand_id
1 'polypeptide(L)'
;MVDQRHSLPPSICDFATWDPVLRLLRAGDGERHSGRPVRVAGRIGKDSWSLPLRGRTSPACRRVVDQVRTVLEHAGVDEIAFTAEITPTGKTTLRLIDHGPAVEGGPGRAALGVLVLVEGALPEPWRRLPERRPDARPAPSADSTLLERTLRERLPDAIGATEEQIAAAEARLGVPLPEELKVLHRMAPARREDRRDTYEAVGCELFTLDDLYVADGASRHPRWEFAATQTVLTRPGAAVQGLAGSPGWIVFGDNGGGDRLAVDLTPGPCGHLGQVILIDHEKSIGAELVADSLTALVLGRLRVEHPDRPVDRLPVVAAVGSGSLQSTQAAAHPALEVLSIGEGDGTPFSLAPLIGLPRLRTLTARPGTLADPLETAELTGLEFLELGPQEWRVLLDADAVPRTLSAAAIARHDPEDPLSVMAVANELLALWDRPRIIHAVLEGDLGPVAG
;
A
#
# COMPACT_ATOMS: atom_id res chain seq x y z
N MET A 1 10.41 -3.37 24.73
CA MET A 1 9.55 -2.81 25.80
C MET A 1 8.80 -1.67 25.14
N VAL A 2 7.60 -1.96 24.60
CA VAL A 2 6.76 -0.94 23.94
C VAL A 2 6.16 -0.09 25.03
N ASP A 3 6.49 1.21 25.02
CA ASP A 3 5.94 2.21 25.93
C ASP A 3 4.42 2.31 25.68
N GLN A 4 3.62 1.69 26.54
CA GLN A 4 2.15 1.77 26.46
C GLN A 4 1.72 3.15 26.97
N ARG A 5 1.79 4.16 26.12
CA ARG A 5 1.21 5.47 26.42
C ARG A 5 -0.29 5.34 26.61
N HIS A 6 -0.80 5.89 27.67
CA HIS A 6 -2.24 5.93 27.95
C HIS A 6 -2.87 7.28 27.61
N SER A 7 -2.07 8.28 27.29
CA SER A 7 -2.50 9.64 26.94
C SER A 7 -1.49 10.30 26.00
N LEU A 8 -1.98 11.26 25.22
CA LEU A 8 -1.11 12.12 24.42
C LEU A 8 -0.22 12.99 25.29
N PRO A 9 1.03 13.26 24.86
CA PRO A 9 1.93 14.20 25.56
C PRO A 9 1.31 15.59 25.73
N PRO A 10 1.56 16.28 26.87
CA PRO A 10 1.00 17.59 27.14
C PRO A 10 1.30 18.65 26.07
N SER A 11 2.48 18.60 25.43
CA SER A 11 2.86 19.52 24.36
C SER A 11 2.00 19.37 23.12
N ILE A 12 1.51 18.16 22.82
CA ILE A 12 0.56 17.88 21.73
C ILE A 12 -0.84 18.32 22.14
N CYS A 13 -1.20 18.19 23.41
CA CYS A 13 -2.49 18.60 23.94
C CYS A 13 -2.57 20.12 24.23
N ASP A 14 -1.56 20.89 23.90
CA ASP A 14 -1.64 22.35 23.97
C ASP A 14 -2.33 22.90 22.72
N PHE A 15 -3.47 23.58 22.89
CA PHE A 15 -4.20 24.20 21.79
C PHE A 15 -3.33 25.19 21.00
N ALA A 16 -2.39 25.89 21.65
CA ALA A 16 -1.48 26.83 21.01
C ALA A 16 -0.59 26.16 19.93
N THR A 17 -0.29 24.88 20.05
CA THR A 17 0.44 24.10 19.03
C THR A 17 -0.35 24.03 17.70
N TRP A 18 -1.67 23.96 17.79
CA TRP A 18 -2.57 23.75 16.64
C TRP A 18 -3.19 25.05 16.12
N ASP A 19 -3.23 26.12 16.90
CA ASP A 19 -3.83 27.41 16.55
C ASP A 19 -3.39 27.90 15.15
N PRO A 20 -2.08 27.90 14.78
CA PRO A 20 -1.65 28.36 13.46
C PRO A 20 -2.19 27.51 12.30
N VAL A 21 -2.27 26.18 12.48
CA VAL A 21 -2.83 25.26 11.48
C VAL A 21 -4.33 25.50 11.32
N LEU A 22 -5.05 25.62 12.43
CA LEU A 22 -6.50 25.82 12.43
C LEU A 22 -6.89 27.17 11.81
N ARG A 23 -6.13 28.23 12.06
CA ARG A 23 -6.31 29.53 11.38
C ARG A 23 -6.09 29.43 9.88
N LEU A 24 -5.06 28.70 9.46
CA LEU A 24 -4.76 28.46 8.04
C LEU A 24 -5.91 27.73 7.35
N LEU A 25 -6.43 26.67 7.98
CA LEU A 25 -7.55 25.86 7.45
C LEU A 25 -8.85 26.66 7.40
N ARG A 26 -9.14 27.44 8.44
CA ARG A 26 -10.31 28.34 8.49
C ARG A 26 -10.27 29.39 7.39
N ALA A 27 -9.10 30.01 7.13
CA ALA A 27 -8.94 31.01 6.09
C ALA A 27 -9.16 30.43 4.68
N GLY A 28 -8.77 29.18 4.45
CA GLY A 28 -8.97 28.49 3.16
C GLY A 28 -10.42 28.13 2.86
N ASP A 29 -11.31 28.06 3.86
CA ASP A 29 -12.73 27.72 3.70
C ASP A 29 -13.69 28.94 3.77
N GLY A 30 -13.16 30.11 4.12
CA GLY A 30 -13.91 31.32 4.50
C GLY A 30 -14.85 31.91 3.46
N GLU A 31 -14.78 31.52 2.18
CA GLU A 31 -15.65 32.08 1.13
C GLU A 31 -17.00 31.35 0.96
N ARG A 32 -17.19 30.17 1.55
CA ARG A 32 -18.39 29.32 1.30
C ARG A 32 -19.37 29.23 2.45
N HIS A 33 -19.01 29.53 3.68
CA HIS A 33 -19.83 29.23 4.86
C HIS A 33 -20.01 30.43 5.81
N SER A 34 -20.43 31.58 5.29
CA SER A 34 -20.84 32.68 6.17
C SER A 34 -21.98 32.22 7.10
N GLY A 35 -21.67 32.07 8.39
CA GLY A 35 -22.64 31.76 9.43
C GLY A 35 -22.79 30.27 9.83
N ARG A 36 -22.04 29.33 9.23
CA ARG A 36 -22.03 27.92 9.64
C ARG A 36 -20.67 27.53 10.26
N PRO A 37 -20.63 26.53 11.16
CA PRO A 37 -19.37 25.97 11.63
C PRO A 37 -18.56 25.37 10.49
N VAL A 38 -17.25 25.62 10.49
CA VAL A 38 -16.29 25.02 9.56
C VAL A 38 -15.82 23.69 10.17
N ARG A 39 -15.94 22.62 9.43
CA ARG A 39 -15.42 21.30 9.81
C ARG A 39 -14.23 20.94 8.95
N VAL A 40 -13.11 20.66 9.60
CA VAL A 40 -11.86 20.27 8.95
C VAL A 40 -11.33 18.99 9.54
N ALA A 41 -10.66 18.19 8.71
CA ALA A 41 -9.94 17.01 9.13
C ALA A 41 -8.59 17.00 8.43
N GLY A 42 -7.56 16.47 9.10
CA GLY A 42 -6.23 16.37 8.51
C GLY A 42 -5.34 15.45 9.32
N ARG A 43 -4.11 15.30 8.86
CA ARG A 43 -3.06 14.60 9.58
C ARG A 43 -1.72 15.27 9.36
N ILE A 44 -0.86 15.20 10.35
CA ILE A 44 0.52 15.69 10.30
C ILE A 44 1.40 14.61 10.91
N GLY A 45 2.36 14.13 10.15
CA GLY A 45 3.37 13.17 10.58
C GLY A 45 4.78 13.67 10.27
N LYS A 46 5.79 12.95 10.74
CA LYS A 46 7.20 13.32 10.58
C LYS A 46 7.62 13.44 9.12
N ASP A 47 7.14 12.54 8.24
CA ASP A 47 7.55 12.46 6.83
C ASP A 47 6.50 12.99 5.86
N SER A 48 5.24 13.01 6.26
CA SER A 48 4.12 13.40 5.39
C SER A 48 3.06 14.21 6.14
N TRP A 49 2.21 14.91 5.39
CA TRP A 49 1.03 15.56 5.92
C TRP A 49 -0.07 15.62 4.87
N SER A 50 -1.32 15.65 5.33
CA SER A 50 -2.51 15.83 4.49
C SER A 50 -3.44 16.82 5.17
N LEU A 51 -3.59 17.99 4.56
CA LEU A 51 -4.48 19.06 5.01
C LEU A 51 -5.41 19.47 3.86
N PRO A 52 -6.68 19.79 4.12
CA PRO A 52 -7.66 20.18 3.08
C PRO A 52 -7.43 21.61 2.60
N LEU A 53 -6.21 21.88 2.14
CA LEU A 53 -5.81 23.20 1.62
C LEU A 53 -6.10 23.30 0.14
N ARG A 54 -6.64 24.44 -0.29
CA ARG A 54 -6.86 24.76 -1.71
C ARG A 54 -5.64 25.40 -2.33
N GLY A 55 -5.23 24.92 -3.49
CA GLY A 55 -4.15 25.50 -4.28
C GLY A 55 -2.76 24.96 -3.91
N ARG A 56 -1.73 25.61 -4.46
CA ARG A 56 -0.33 25.22 -4.23
C ARG A 56 0.07 25.51 -2.78
N THR A 57 0.73 24.56 -2.18
CA THR A 57 1.31 24.68 -0.84
C THR A 57 2.23 25.89 -0.74
N SER A 58 1.80 26.91 0.02
CA SER A 58 2.60 28.12 0.21
C SER A 58 3.75 27.89 1.20
N PRO A 59 4.83 28.70 1.15
CA PRO A 59 5.88 28.65 2.16
C PRO A 59 5.36 28.89 3.60
N ALA A 60 4.29 29.68 3.75
CA ALA A 60 3.64 29.91 5.04
C ALA A 60 2.99 28.62 5.58
N CYS A 61 2.31 27.87 4.70
CA CYS A 61 1.72 26.57 5.07
C CYS A 61 2.79 25.59 5.56
N ARG A 62 3.91 25.46 4.83
CA ARG A 62 5.00 24.57 5.24
C ARG A 62 5.54 24.93 6.61
N ARG A 63 5.82 26.21 6.87
CA ARG A 63 6.33 26.67 8.19
C ARG A 63 5.39 26.28 9.33
N VAL A 64 4.09 26.43 9.14
CA VAL A 64 3.10 26.09 10.16
C VAL A 64 3.06 24.59 10.40
N VAL A 65 3.13 23.77 9.36
CA VAL A 65 3.20 22.31 9.49
C VAL A 65 4.50 21.89 10.17
N ASP A 66 5.64 22.49 9.82
CA ASP A 66 6.95 22.18 10.40
C ASP A 66 7.01 22.50 11.89
N GLN A 67 6.30 23.55 12.36
CA GLN A 67 6.16 23.82 13.80
C GLN A 67 5.48 22.66 14.54
N VAL A 68 4.37 22.13 14.00
CA VAL A 68 3.69 20.97 14.60
C VAL A 68 4.58 19.74 14.55
N ARG A 69 5.26 19.48 13.43
CA ARG A 69 6.21 18.37 13.27
C ARG A 69 7.28 18.39 14.34
N THR A 70 7.88 19.54 14.61
CA THR A 70 8.90 19.70 15.66
C THR A 70 8.35 19.28 17.04
N VAL A 71 7.09 19.63 17.34
CA VAL A 71 6.46 19.21 18.59
C VAL A 71 6.23 17.70 18.63
N LEU A 72 5.77 17.09 17.50
CA LEU A 72 5.58 15.64 17.40
C LEU A 72 6.89 14.89 17.59
N GLU A 73 7.98 15.33 16.92
CA GLU A 73 9.31 14.74 17.04
C GLU A 73 9.82 14.75 18.48
N HIS A 74 9.75 15.91 19.17
CA HIS A 74 10.16 16.02 20.58
C HIS A 74 9.29 15.17 21.50
N ALA A 75 8.03 14.95 21.15
CA ALA A 75 7.12 14.11 21.90
C ALA A 75 7.26 12.62 21.58
N GLY A 76 8.06 12.27 20.55
CA GLY A 76 8.23 10.90 20.06
C GLY A 76 6.94 10.32 19.48
N VAL A 77 6.14 11.14 18.81
CA VAL A 77 4.90 10.75 18.12
C VAL A 77 5.12 10.85 16.62
N ASP A 78 4.87 9.77 15.89
CA ASP A 78 5.15 9.71 14.46
C ASP A 78 4.12 10.47 13.62
N GLU A 79 2.84 10.39 13.97
CA GLU A 79 1.75 11.05 13.25
C GLU A 79 0.57 11.33 14.19
N ILE A 80 -0.11 12.45 14.00
CA ILE A 80 -1.41 12.77 14.61
C ILE A 80 -2.41 13.07 13.50
N ALA A 81 -3.54 12.36 13.53
CA ALA A 81 -4.74 12.74 12.81
C ALA A 81 -5.57 13.70 13.68
N PHE A 82 -6.30 14.60 13.07
CA PHE A 82 -7.17 15.52 13.79
C PHE A 82 -8.46 15.84 13.04
N THR A 83 -9.49 16.15 13.81
CA THR A 83 -10.71 16.80 13.31
C THR A 83 -10.99 18.05 14.14
N ALA A 84 -11.43 19.12 13.50
CA ALA A 84 -11.81 20.33 14.22
C ALA A 84 -13.14 20.88 13.72
N GLU A 85 -13.95 21.36 14.66
CA GLU A 85 -15.16 22.14 14.41
C GLU A 85 -14.94 23.55 14.91
N ILE A 86 -14.98 24.53 14.00
CA ILE A 86 -14.72 25.94 14.27
C ILE A 86 -16.00 26.74 14.05
N THR A 87 -16.53 27.33 15.09
CA THR A 87 -17.72 28.16 15.00
C THR A 87 -17.42 29.49 14.28
N PRO A 88 -18.43 30.22 13.78
CA PRO A 88 -18.23 31.55 13.20
C PRO A 88 -17.59 32.55 14.18
N THR A 89 -17.83 32.40 15.48
CA THR A 89 -17.23 33.23 16.55
C THR A 89 -15.77 32.87 16.87
N GLY A 90 -15.26 31.71 16.39
CA GLY A 90 -13.92 31.23 16.64
C GLY A 90 -13.79 30.17 17.70
N LYS A 91 -14.87 29.87 18.47
CA LYS A 91 -14.83 28.73 19.39
C LYS A 91 -14.57 27.46 18.62
N THR A 92 -13.60 26.67 19.08
CA THR A 92 -13.06 25.53 18.36
C THR A 92 -12.99 24.32 19.27
N THR A 93 -13.57 23.21 18.80
CA THR A 93 -13.36 21.88 19.38
C THR A 93 -12.43 21.12 18.46
N LEU A 94 -11.24 20.77 18.96
CA LEU A 94 -10.21 20.01 18.25
C LEU A 94 -10.10 18.60 18.86
N ARG A 95 -10.27 17.58 18.04
CA ARG A 95 -10.02 16.18 18.41
C ARG A 95 -8.73 15.71 17.79
N LEU A 96 -7.80 15.24 18.61
CA LEU A 96 -6.52 14.66 18.22
C LEU A 96 -6.58 13.15 18.37
N ILE A 97 -6.02 12.42 17.41
CA ILE A 97 -6.02 10.97 17.37
C ILE A 97 -4.62 10.47 17.02
N ASP A 98 -4.02 9.72 17.94
CA ASP A 98 -2.81 8.92 17.68
C ASP A 98 -3.26 7.48 17.43
N HIS A 99 -3.14 7.06 16.18
CA HIS A 99 -3.58 5.73 15.75
C HIS A 99 -2.62 4.63 16.24
N GLY A 100 -1.36 4.97 16.50
CA GLY A 100 -0.32 3.97 16.78
C GLY A 100 0.08 3.14 15.56
N PRO A 101 1.09 2.27 15.70
CA PRO A 101 1.70 1.54 14.56
C PRO A 101 0.84 0.40 14.01
N ALA A 102 -0.18 -0.04 14.73
CA ALA A 102 -1.06 -1.14 14.34
C ALA A 102 -2.33 -0.68 13.61
N VAL A 103 -2.43 0.60 13.29
CA VAL A 103 -3.61 1.16 12.61
C VAL A 103 -3.19 1.84 11.31
N GLU A 104 -3.72 1.34 10.20
CA GLU A 104 -3.51 1.95 8.90
C GLU A 104 -4.57 3.03 8.65
N GLY A 105 -4.13 4.30 8.61
CA GLY A 105 -4.98 5.44 8.25
C GLY A 105 -5.05 5.64 6.73
N GLY A 106 -6.25 5.75 6.17
CA GLY A 106 -6.43 6.11 4.76
C GLY A 106 -6.24 7.60 4.49
N PRO A 107 -5.75 8.04 3.32
CA PRO A 107 -5.80 9.44 2.93
C PRO A 107 -7.27 9.88 2.82
N GLY A 108 -7.65 10.90 3.57
CA GLY A 108 -9.03 11.38 3.66
C GLY A 108 -9.96 10.58 4.57
N ARG A 109 -9.48 9.52 5.21
CA ARG A 109 -10.28 8.65 6.10
C ARG A 109 -10.09 8.90 7.59
N ALA A 110 -9.47 9.98 8.01
CA ALA A 110 -9.40 10.34 9.44
C ALA A 110 -10.78 10.34 10.15
N ALA A 111 -11.86 10.28 9.37
CA ALA A 111 -13.24 10.28 9.85
C ALA A 111 -14.07 9.06 9.40
N LEU A 112 -13.60 8.15 8.56
CA LEU A 112 -14.47 7.20 7.84
C LEU A 112 -14.29 5.72 8.19
N GLY A 113 -13.31 5.35 8.98
CA GLY A 113 -13.09 3.96 9.37
C GLY A 113 -11.66 3.74 9.85
N VAL A 114 -11.44 2.61 10.49
CA VAL A 114 -10.14 2.23 11.03
C VAL A 114 -9.81 0.83 10.53
N LEU A 115 -8.59 0.65 10.08
CA LEU A 115 -8.04 -0.67 9.77
C LEU A 115 -6.98 -0.99 10.82
N VAL A 116 -7.17 -2.04 11.58
CA VAL A 116 -6.23 -2.53 12.58
C VAL A 116 -5.52 -3.76 12.09
N LEU A 117 -4.22 -3.87 12.40
CA LEU A 117 -3.34 -4.90 11.86
C LEU A 117 -2.70 -5.74 12.98
N VAL A 118 -2.54 -7.02 12.71
CA VAL A 118 -1.64 -7.90 13.47
C VAL A 118 -0.19 -7.50 13.18
N GLU A 119 0.71 -7.69 14.15
CA GLU A 119 2.12 -7.32 13.98
C GLU A 119 2.77 -8.07 12.82
N GLY A 120 3.42 -7.32 11.91
CA GLY A 120 4.12 -7.88 10.75
C GLY A 120 3.22 -8.55 9.71
N ALA A 121 1.90 -8.37 9.81
CA ALA A 121 0.96 -8.95 8.88
C ALA A 121 1.16 -8.41 7.46
N LEU A 122 1.29 -9.34 6.50
CA LEU A 122 1.25 -9.06 5.07
C LEU A 122 0.07 -9.79 4.44
N PRO A 123 -0.67 -9.20 3.50
CA PRO A 123 -1.74 -9.88 2.77
C PRO A 123 -1.21 -11.11 2.03
N GLU A 124 -2.03 -12.15 1.88
CA GLU A 124 -1.65 -13.40 1.22
C GLU A 124 -1.00 -13.18 -0.16
N PRO A 125 -1.50 -12.30 -1.05
CA PRO A 125 -0.86 -12.04 -2.34
C PRO A 125 0.60 -11.57 -2.23
N TRP A 126 0.96 -10.87 -1.14
CA TRP A 126 2.34 -10.42 -0.86
C TRP A 126 3.23 -11.48 -0.24
N ARG A 127 2.65 -12.54 0.32
CA ARG A 127 3.36 -13.71 0.86
C ARG A 127 3.52 -14.82 -0.17
N ARG A 128 2.86 -14.72 -1.34
CA ARG A 128 2.90 -15.72 -2.37
C ARG A 128 4.27 -15.77 -3.03
N LEU A 129 4.88 -16.96 -3.00
CA LEU A 129 6.17 -17.20 -3.62
C LEU A 129 6.00 -17.59 -5.10
N PRO A 130 7.03 -17.35 -5.93
CA PRO A 130 6.99 -17.74 -7.33
C PRO A 130 6.95 -19.27 -7.48
N GLU A 131 6.22 -19.72 -8.49
CA GLU A 131 6.29 -21.09 -8.93
C GLU A 131 7.68 -21.39 -9.49
N ARG A 132 8.28 -22.49 -9.05
CA ARG A 132 9.59 -22.91 -9.53
C ARG A 132 9.51 -23.41 -10.97
N ARG A 133 10.40 -22.89 -11.83
CA ARG A 133 10.51 -23.26 -13.24
C ARG A 133 11.89 -23.82 -13.54
N PRO A 134 12.15 -25.10 -13.22
CA PRO A 134 13.48 -25.70 -13.36
C PRO A 134 13.96 -25.76 -14.82
N ASP A 135 13.02 -25.71 -15.77
CA ASP A 135 13.29 -25.73 -17.21
C ASP A 135 13.51 -24.34 -17.83
N ALA A 136 13.36 -23.27 -17.03
CA ALA A 136 13.60 -21.92 -17.52
C ALA A 136 15.07 -21.76 -17.99
N ARG A 137 15.22 -21.10 -19.12
CA ARG A 137 16.53 -20.85 -19.75
C ARG A 137 16.64 -19.38 -20.14
N PRO A 138 17.85 -18.84 -20.25
CA PRO A 138 18.05 -17.53 -20.88
C PRO A 138 17.46 -17.48 -22.28
N ALA A 139 17.01 -16.29 -22.70
CA ALA A 139 16.52 -16.08 -24.04
C ALA A 139 17.64 -16.30 -25.10
N PRO A 140 17.30 -16.69 -26.33
CA PRO A 140 18.28 -16.72 -27.42
C PRO A 140 18.92 -15.37 -27.72
N SER A 141 18.32 -14.27 -27.29
CA SER A 141 18.86 -12.91 -27.38
C SER A 141 19.85 -12.55 -26.28
N ALA A 142 20.01 -13.38 -25.25
CA ALA A 142 20.96 -13.17 -24.17
C ALA A 142 22.39 -13.47 -24.67
N ASP A 143 23.21 -12.42 -24.81
CA ASP A 143 24.57 -12.49 -25.32
C ASP A 143 25.45 -11.48 -24.59
N SER A 144 26.09 -11.92 -23.52
CA SER A 144 26.95 -11.08 -22.69
C SER A 144 28.14 -10.50 -23.44
N THR A 145 28.67 -11.20 -24.45
CA THR A 145 29.77 -10.73 -25.30
C THR A 145 29.32 -9.61 -26.22
N LEU A 146 28.18 -9.77 -26.85
CA LEU A 146 27.55 -8.71 -27.66
C LEU A 146 27.20 -7.49 -26.83
N LEU A 147 26.64 -7.70 -25.63
CA LEU A 147 26.32 -6.65 -24.68
C LEU A 147 27.57 -5.84 -24.30
N GLU A 148 28.64 -6.53 -23.89
CA GLU A 148 29.91 -5.91 -23.54
C GLU A 148 30.49 -5.07 -24.68
N ARG A 149 30.54 -5.64 -25.90
CA ARG A 149 31.00 -4.92 -27.09
C ARG A 149 30.15 -3.67 -27.35
N THR A 150 28.84 -3.78 -27.31
CA THR A 150 27.93 -2.67 -27.58
C THR A 150 28.12 -1.55 -26.56
N LEU A 151 28.22 -1.90 -25.29
CA LEU A 151 28.41 -0.90 -24.22
C LEU A 151 29.78 -0.25 -24.31
N ARG A 152 30.85 -1.00 -24.65
CA ARG A 152 32.18 -0.45 -24.87
C ARG A 152 32.24 0.54 -26.05
N GLU A 153 31.48 0.27 -27.11
CA GLU A 153 31.36 1.19 -28.24
C GLU A 153 30.59 2.47 -27.87
N ARG A 154 29.55 2.37 -27.03
CA ARG A 154 28.76 3.52 -26.63
C ARG A 154 29.35 4.33 -25.48
N LEU A 155 30.13 3.70 -24.64
CA LEU A 155 30.72 4.26 -23.41
C LEU A 155 32.24 3.94 -23.36
N PRO A 156 33.03 4.45 -24.31
CA PRO A 156 34.45 4.05 -24.48
C PRO A 156 35.34 4.41 -23.27
N ASP A 157 35.02 5.50 -22.56
CA ASP A 157 35.81 6.02 -21.44
C ASP A 157 35.19 5.67 -20.07
N ALA A 158 34.15 4.84 -20.06
CA ALA A 158 33.43 4.51 -18.83
C ALA A 158 34.28 3.62 -17.91
N ILE A 159 34.29 3.95 -16.63
CA ILE A 159 34.86 3.14 -15.56
C ILE A 159 33.70 2.50 -14.79
N GLY A 160 33.43 1.25 -15.07
CA GLY A 160 32.41 0.46 -14.39
C GLY A 160 32.89 -0.12 -13.05
N ALA A 161 32.08 -1.03 -12.54
CA ALA A 161 32.32 -1.70 -11.26
C ALA A 161 33.44 -2.77 -11.35
N THR A 162 34.15 -2.96 -10.24
CA THR A 162 35.11 -4.04 -10.07
C THR A 162 34.45 -5.36 -9.69
N GLU A 163 35.17 -6.49 -9.87
CA GLU A 163 34.66 -7.81 -9.45
C GLU A 163 34.40 -7.87 -7.93
N GLU A 164 35.21 -7.15 -7.13
CA GLU A 164 35.02 -7.08 -5.68
C GLU A 164 33.70 -6.37 -5.31
N GLN A 165 33.35 -5.29 -6.03
CA GLN A 165 32.10 -4.57 -5.84
C GLN A 165 30.89 -5.43 -6.26
N ILE A 166 31.01 -6.16 -7.37
CA ILE A 166 29.97 -7.09 -7.83
C ILE A 166 29.77 -8.20 -6.80
N ALA A 167 30.86 -8.82 -6.32
CA ALA A 167 30.77 -9.87 -5.29
C ALA A 167 30.16 -9.36 -3.96
N ALA A 168 30.48 -8.12 -3.58
CA ALA A 168 29.89 -7.49 -2.41
C ALA A 168 28.37 -7.27 -2.58
N ALA A 169 27.93 -6.85 -3.77
CA ALA A 169 26.51 -6.70 -4.08
C ALA A 169 25.77 -8.07 -4.06
N GLU A 170 26.34 -9.11 -4.63
CA GLU A 170 25.81 -10.48 -4.57
C GLU A 170 25.66 -10.98 -3.12
N ALA A 171 26.69 -10.76 -2.30
CA ALA A 171 26.66 -11.12 -0.88
C ALA A 171 25.57 -10.37 -0.11
N ARG A 172 25.39 -9.07 -0.39
CA ARG A 172 24.33 -8.24 0.23
C ARG A 172 22.93 -8.65 -0.20
N LEU A 173 22.75 -8.94 -1.49
CA LEU A 173 21.46 -9.35 -2.05
C LEU A 173 21.10 -10.80 -1.69
N GLY A 174 22.08 -11.63 -1.33
CA GLY A 174 21.89 -13.06 -1.06
C GLY A 174 21.59 -13.89 -2.31
N VAL A 175 21.77 -13.32 -3.51
CA VAL A 175 21.55 -14.00 -4.79
C VAL A 175 22.68 -13.67 -5.77
N PRO A 176 23.11 -14.64 -6.62
CA PRO A 176 24.06 -14.37 -7.68
C PRO A 176 23.43 -13.48 -8.76
N LEU A 177 24.18 -12.49 -9.24
CA LEU A 177 23.75 -11.66 -10.34
C LEU A 177 23.89 -12.42 -11.68
N PRO A 178 22.93 -12.32 -12.60
CA PRO A 178 23.07 -12.84 -13.96
C PRO A 178 24.26 -12.23 -14.68
N GLU A 179 24.91 -13.00 -15.57
CA GLU A 179 26.13 -12.54 -16.24
C GLU A 179 25.92 -11.24 -17.04
N GLU A 180 24.79 -11.10 -17.74
CA GLU A 180 24.47 -9.86 -18.45
C GLU A 180 24.37 -8.64 -17.51
N LEU A 181 23.84 -8.82 -16.28
CA LEU A 181 23.77 -7.74 -15.30
C LEU A 181 25.16 -7.38 -14.75
N LYS A 182 26.05 -8.39 -14.57
CA LYS A 182 27.45 -8.14 -14.23
C LYS A 182 28.17 -7.37 -15.32
N VAL A 183 27.99 -7.77 -16.57
CA VAL A 183 28.57 -7.06 -17.74
C VAL A 183 28.04 -5.63 -17.80
N LEU A 184 26.74 -5.42 -17.59
CA LEU A 184 26.18 -4.08 -17.56
C LEU A 184 26.90 -3.18 -16.55
N HIS A 185 27.09 -3.64 -15.32
CA HIS A 185 27.77 -2.86 -14.27
C HIS A 185 29.28 -2.74 -14.47
N ARG A 186 29.95 -3.70 -15.12
CA ARG A 186 31.36 -3.59 -15.50
C ARG A 186 31.59 -2.51 -16.56
N MET A 187 30.63 -2.30 -17.45
CA MET A 187 30.76 -1.45 -18.61
C MET A 187 30.08 -0.09 -18.48
N ALA A 188 29.06 0.03 -17.65
CA ALA A 188 28.28 1.25 -17.49
C ALA A 188 28.45 1.83 -16.07
N PRO A 189 28.94 3.08 -15.95
CA PRO A 189 29.02 3.73 -14.65
C PRO A 189 27.63 4.16 -14.17
N ALA A 190 27.33 3.86 -12.93
CA ALA A 190 26.08 4.32 -12.28
C ALA A 190 26.34 5.61 -11.45
N ARG A 191 27.24 6.48 -11.88
CA ARG A 191 27.55 7.75 -11.20
C ARG A 191 26.59 8.84 -11.64
N ARG A 192 26.29 9.76 -10.72
CA ARG A 192 25.38 10.87 -10.97
C ARG A 192 25.82 11.78 -12.13
N GLU A 193 27.12 11.89 -12.32
CA GLU A 193 27.77 12.72 -13.33
C GLU A 193 27.58 12.17 -14.75
N ASP A 194 27.52 10.84 -14.88
CA ASP A 194 27.43 10.11 -16.15
C ASP A 194 26.01 9.68 -16.51
N ARG A 195 25.01 10.14 -15.76
CA ARG A 195 23.61 9.69 -15.87
C ARG A 195 23.02 9.76 -17.26
N ARG A 196 23.32 10.84 -17.97
CA ARG A 196 22.76 11.08 -19.30
C ARG A 196 23.32 10.10 -20.32
N ASP A 197 24.65 9.97 -20.35
CA ASP A 197 25.33 9.12 -21.32
C ASP A 197 25.00 7.64 -21.04
N THR A 198 24.92 7.25 -19.76
CA THR A 198 24.50 5.92 -19.35
C THR A 198 23.05 5.66 -19.75
N TYR A 199 22.14 6.63 -19.56
CA TYR A 199 20.75 6.50 -19.99
C TYR A 199 20.63 6.31 -21.51
N GLU A 200 21.36 7.12 -22.29
CA GLU A 200 21.36 7.01 -23.76
C GLU A 200 21.94 5.65 -24.23
N ALA A 201 22.92 5.11 -23.48
CA ALA A 201 23.57 3.85 -23.82
C ALA A 201 22.74 2.61 -23.41
N VAL A 202 22.05 2.66 -22.27
CA VAL A 202 21.36 1.52 -21.65
C VAL A 202 19.85 1.55 -21.89
N GLY A 203 19.26 2.75 -21.96
CA GLY A 203 17.81 2.97 -22.10
C GLY A 203 17.08 3.13 -20.77
N CYS A 204 17.79 3.28 -19.65
CA CYS A 204 17.21 3.54 -18.34
C CYS A 204 18.21 4.28 -17.42
N GLU A 205 17.71 4.87 -16.33
CA GLU A 205 18.57 5.31 -15.22
C GLU A 205 19.09 4.07 -14.48
N LEU A 206 20.40 3.79 -14.62
CA LEU A 206 21.02 2.65 -13.97
C LEU A 206 21.27 2.95 -12.50
N PHE A 207 20.90 2.00 -11.62
CA PHE A 207 21.21 2.06 -10.19
C PHE A 207 22.69 1.68 -9.94
N THR A 208 23.27 2.22 -8.87
CA THR A 208 24.57 1.74 -8.39
C THR A 208 24.42 0.32 -7.84
N LEU A 209 25.55 -0.40 -7.73
CA LEU A 209 25.51 -1.74 -7.12
C LEU A 209 24.97 -1.72 -5.68
N ASP A 210 25.17 -0.62 -4.95
CA ASP A 210 24.66 -0.46 -3.57
C ASP A 210 23.15 -0.21 -3.53
N ASP A 211 22.59 0.36 -4.59
CA ASP A 211 21.15 0.66 -4.72
C ASP A 211 20.34 -0.51 -5.31
N LEU A 212 20.99 -1.57 -5.80
CA LEU A 212 20.30 -2.77 -6.24
C LEU A 212 19.52 -3.38 -5.07
N TYR A 213 18.32 -3.84 -5.34
CA TYR A 213 17.52 -4.54 -4.33
C TYR A 213 16.63 -5.62 -4.96
N VAL A 214 16.15 -6.53 -4.12
CA VAL A 214 15.19 -7.55 -4.51
C VAL A 214 13.78 -7.00 -4.31
N ALA A 215 12.99 -6.95 -5.37
CA ALA A 215 11.58 -6.54 -5.32
C ALA A 215 10.70 -7.72 -4.90
N ASP A 216 10.88 -8.19 -3.68
CA ASP A 216 10.00 -9.19 -3.06
C ASP A 216 8.70 -8.56 -2.54
N GLY A 217 7.78 -9.38 -2.05
CA GLY A 217 6.53 -8.89 -1.49
C GLY A 217 6.73 -7.94 -0.30
N ALA A 218 7.72 -8.19 0.55
CA ALA A 218 7.98 -7.37 1.73
C ALA A 218 8.53 -5.97 1.38
N SER A 219 9.27 -5.85 0.29
CA SER A 219 9.83 -4.57 -0.17
C SER A 219 8.80 -3.66 -0.86
N ARG A 220 7.66 -4.21 -1.26
CA ARG A 220 6.55 -3.50 -1.90
C ARG A 220 5.44 -3.26 -0.89
N HIS A 221 5.59 -2.26 0.00
CA HIS A 221 4.65 -1.97 1.08
C HIS A 221 3.21 -1.83 0.57
N PRO A 222 2.33 -2.81 0.83
CA PRO A 222 0.95 -2.73 0.42
C PRO A 222 0.17 -1.86 1.41
N ARG A 223 -0.79 -1.10 0.90
CA ARG A 223 -1.88 -0.64 1.74
C ARG A 223 -2.86 -1.80 1.90
N TRP A 224 -3.05 -2.26 3.12
CA TRP A 224 -3.86 -3.45 3.39
C TRP A 224 -5.25 -3.40 2.79
N GLU A 225 -5.90 -2.27 2.83
CA GLU A 225 -7.24 -2.08 2.28
C GLU A 225 -7.33 -2.47 0.78
N PHE A 226 -6.32 -2.06 -0.01
CA PHE A 226 -6.27 -2.43 -1.43
C PHE A 226 -5.69 -3.84 -1.61
N ALA A 227 -4.66 -4.17 -0.86
CA ALA A 227 -3.95 -5.42 -1.01
C ALA A 227 -4.79 -6.64 -0.63
N ALA A 228 -5.65 -6.52 0.37
CA ALA A 228 -6.58 -7.59 0.78
C ALA A 228 -7.53 -8.00 -0.34
N THR A 229 -7.89 -7.09 -1.24
CA THR A 229 -8.79 -7.34 -2.37
C THR A 229 -8.07 -7.79 -3.64
N GLN A 230 -6.73 -7.78 -3.67
CA GLN A 230 -5.97 -8.23 -4.83
C GLN A 230 -5.93 -9.75 -4.91
N THR A 231 -5.86 -10.27 -6.13
CA THR A 231 -5.68 -11.71 -6.40
C THR A 231 -4.50 -11.92 -7.32
N VAL A 232 -3.70 -12.94 -7.02
CA VAL A 232 -2.52 -13.31 -7.80
C VAL A 232 -2.85 -14.48 -8.71
N LEU A 233 -2.69 -14.28 -10.01
CA LEU A 233 -2.90 -15.32 -11.00
C LEU A 233 -1.82 -15.26 -12.07
N THR A 234 -1.06 -16.34 -12.24
CA THR A 234 -0.16 -16.51 -13.40
C THR A 234 -0.89 -17.25 -14.50
N ARG A 235 -1.02 -16.63 -15.66
CA ARG A 235 -1.66 -17.24 -16.83
C ARG A 235 -0.73 -18.28 -17.48
N PRO A 236 -1.26 -19.35 -18.12
CA PRO A 236 -0.42 -20.34 -18.80
C PRO A 236 0.51 -19.77 -19.87
N GLY A 237 0.12 -18.67 -20.53
CA GLY A 237 0.91 -17.99 -21.56
C GLY A 237 1.73 -16.81 -21.05
N ALA A 238 1.77 -16.54 -19.75
CA ALA A 238 2.45 -15.38 -19.21
C ALA A 238 3.98 -15.54 -19.27
N ALA A 239 4.67 -14.49 -19.69
CA ALA A 239 6.13 -14.41 -19.60
C ALA A 239 6.60 -14.06 -18.18
N VAL A 240 5.80 -13.28 -17.45
CA VAL A 240 6.07 -12.87 -16.07
C VAL A 240 5.03 -13.50 -15.14
N GLN A 241 5.42 -13.95 -13.97
CA GLN A 241 4.46 -14.44 -12.98
C GLN A 241 3.65 -13.27 -12.41
N GLY A 242 2.34 -13.47 -12.20
CA GLY A 242 1.43 -12.47 -11.68
C GLY A 242 1.56 -12.32 -10.16
N LEU A 243 2.73 -11.89 -9.66
CA LEU A 243 3.05 -11.78 -8.24
C LEU A 243 3.02 -10.33 -7.78
N ALA A 244 2.84 -10.09 -6.48
CA ALA A 244 3.06 -8.78 -5.87
C ALA A 244 4.55 -8.42 -5.89
N GLY A 245 5.42 -9.40 -5.74
CA GLY A 245 6.86 -9.31 -5.83
C GLY A 245 7.50 -10.70 -5.85
N SER A 246 8.76 -10.79 -6.20
CA SER A 246 9.49 -12.06 -6.25
C SER A 246 10.90 -11.92 -5.70
N PRO A 247 11.39 -12.92 -4.93
CA PRO A 247 12.79 -12.97 -4.52
C PRO A 247 13.76 -13.10 -5.70
N GLY A 248 13.25 -13.35 -6.92
CA GLY A 248 14.00 -13.40 -8.15
C GLY A 248 13.93 -12.12 -8.99
N TRP A 249 13.27 -11.06 -8.54
CA TRP A 249 13.23 -9.76 -9.24
C TRP A 249 14.30 -8.83 -8.69
N ILE A 250 15.41 -8.71 -9.41
CA ILE A 250 16.55 -7.85 -9.03
C ILE A 250 16.38 -6.51 -9.73
N VAL A 251 16.00 -5.47 -8.99
CA VAL A 251 15.84 -4.12 -9.52
C VAL A 251 17.22 -3.51 -9.75
N PHE A 252 17.42 -3.02 -10.99
CA PHE A 252 18.68 -2.45 -11.43
C PHE A 252 18.59 -1.04 -12.02
N GLY A 253 17.38 -0.52 -12.18
CA GLY A 253 17.21 0.81 -12.77
C GLY A 253 15.78 1.35 -12.66
N ASP A 254 15.61 2.52 -13.27
CA ASP A 254 14.38 3.33 -13.24
C ASP A 254 14.14 3.91 -14.65
N ASN A 255 12.84 4.07 -15.02
CA ASN A 255 12.48 4.67 -16.30
C ASN A 255 12.43 6.22 -16.29
N GLY A 256 12.76 6.84 -15.15
CA GLY A 256 12.64 8.28 -14.92
C GLY A 256 11.23 8.75 -14.52
N GLY A 257 10.24 7.87 -14.55
CA GLY A 257 8.85 8.14 -14.19
C GLY A 257 8.41 7.52 -12.86
N GLY A 258 9.29 6.78 -12.19
CA GLY A 258 8.98 6.09 -10.94
C GLY A 258 8.87 4.57 -11.07
N ASP A 259 8.73 4.04 -12.30
CA ASP A 259 8.70 2.61 -12.53
C ASP A 259 10.10 2.01 -12.46
N ARG A 260 10.20 0.79 -11.95
CA ARG A 260 11.46 0.10 -11.74
C ARG A 260 11.70 -0.93 -12.84
N LEU A 261 12.94 -0.98 -13.35
CA LEU A 261 13.38 -2.07 -14.21
C LEU A 261 14.08 -3.12 -13.37
N ALA A 262 13.68 -4.38 -13.58
CA ALA A 262 14.27 -5.51 -12.89
C ALA A 262 14.64 -6.64 -13.85
N VAL A 263 15.67 -7.40 -13.48
CA VAL A 263 15.94 -8.70 -14.08
C VAL A 263 15.12 -9.76 -13.35
N ASP A 264 14.41 -10.59 -14.12
CA ASP A 264 13.55 -11.64 -13.58
C ASP A 264 14.24 -13.01 -13.65
N LEU A 265 14.53 -13.57 -12.46
CA LEU A 265 15.08 -14.92 -12.28
C LEU A 265 13.99 -15.97 -12.00
N THR A 266 12.75 -15.56 -11.96
CA THR A 266 11.57 -16.41 -11.70
C THR A 266 10.52 -16.22 -12.78
N PRO A 267 10.84 -16.45 -14.05
CA PRO A 267 9.95 -16.14 -15.16
C PRO A 267 8.65 -16.94 -15.10
N GLY A 268 7.64 -16.44 -15.80
CA GLY A 268 6.39 -17.16 -16.02
C GLY A 268 6.55 -18.33 -16.99
N PRO A 269 5.44 -19.05 -17.29
CA PRO A 269 5.46 -20.25 -18.16
C PRO A 269 6.08 -20.05 -19.55
N CYS A 270 5.94 -18.86 -20.13
CA CYS A 270 6.48 -18.51 -21.45
C CYS A 270 7.60 -17.47 -21.37
N GLY A 271 8.15 -17.22 -20.19
CA GLY A 271 9.24 -16.28 -19.98
C GLY A 271 10.62 -16.91 -20.04
N HIS A 272 11.64 -16.06 -19.97
CA HIS A 272 13.06 -16.42 -20.02
C HIS A 272 13.77 -16.02 -18.74
N LEU A 273 14.75 -16.83 -18.32
CA LEU A 273 15.61 -16.51 -17.19
C LEU A 273 16.47 -15.28 -17.54
N GLY A 274 16.45 -14.27 -16.72
CA GLY A 274 17.20 -13.04 -16.93
C GLY A 274 16.49 -12.04 -17.87
N GLN A 275 15.23 -12.26 -18.21
CA GLN A 275 14.40 -11.27 -18.93
C GLN A 275 14.28 -9.96 -18.15
N VAL A 276 14.01 -8.86 -18.85
CA VAL A 276 13.83 -7.54 -18.24
C VAL A 276 12.36 -7.23 -18.12
N ILE A 277 11.96 -6.87 -16.91
CA ILE A 277 10.58 -6.51 -16.58
C ILE A 277 10.49 -5.09 -16.05
N LEU A 278 9.32 -4.46 -16.24
CA LEU A 278 8.94 -3.18 -15.66
C LEU A 278 7.98 -3.42 -14.49
N ILE A 279 8.34 -2.94 -13.34
CA ILE A 279 7.50 -2.91 -12.15
C ILE A 279 6.88 -1.51 -12.07
N ASP A 280 5.63 -1.42 -12.50
CA ASP A 280 4.84 -0.20 -12.49
C ASP A 280 4.52 0.22 -11.04
N HIS A 281 4.82 1.47 -10.68
CA HIS A 281 4.62 2.01 -9.34
C HIS A 281 3.14 2.22 -9.00
N GLU A 282 2.26 2.28 -10.00
CA GLU A 282 0.81 2.41 -9.81
C GLU A 282 0.10 1.04 -9.71
N LYS A 283 0.76 -0.06 -10.12
CA LYS A 283 0.21 -1.42 -10.06
C LYS A 283 0.74 -2.18 -8.85
N SER A 284 -0.18 -2.77 -8.09
CA SER A 284 0.18 -3.56 -6.91
C SER A 284 0.61 -4.99 -7.25
N ILE A 285 0.11 -5.55 -8.34
CA ILE A 285 0.32 -6.95 -8.74
C ILE A 285 0.85 -7.00 -10.19
N GLY A 286 1.81 -7.89 -10.38
CA GLY A 286 2.42 -8.15 -11.67
C GLY A 286 3.56 -7.20 -12.03
N ALA A 287 4.18 -7.51 -13.15
CA ALA A 287 5.14 -6.67 -13.85
C ALA A 287 5.00 -6.93 -15.36
N GLU A 288 5.46 -6.00 -16.17
CA GLU A 288 5.37 -6.09 -17.65
C GLU A 288 6.69 -6.56 -18.22
N LEU A 289 6.65 -7.46 -19.22
CA LEU A 289 7.85 -7.85 -19.96
C LEU A 289 8.30 -6.69 -20.86
N VAL A 290 9.51 -6.20 -20.65
CA VAL A 290 10.13 -5.13 -21.49
C VAL A 290 11.00 -5.69 -22.57
N ALA A 291 11.86 -6.66 -22.23
CA ALA A 291 12.77 -7.29 -23.17
C ALA A 291 13.10 -8.73 -22.72
N ASP A 292 13.42 -9.59 -23.68
CA ASP A 292 13.74 -11.00 -23.38
C ASP A 292 15.10 -11.17 -22.69
N SER A 293 15.98 -10.14 -22.73
CA SER A 293 17.30 -10.12 -22.09
C SER A 293 17.79 -8.68 -21.92
N LEU A 294 18.83 -8.46 -21.13
CA LEU A 294 19.51 -7.16 -21.05
C LEU A 294 20.18 -6.77 -22.38
N THR A 295 20.74 -7.72 -23.13
CA THR A 295 21.24 -7.47 -24.48
C THR A 295 20.14 -6.94 -25.38
N ALA A 296 18.94 -7.54 -25.33
CA ALA A 296 17.80 -7.08 -26.12
C ALA A 296 17.36 -5.66 -25.71
N LEU A 297 17.32 -5.35 -24.42
CA LEU A 297 17.02 -4.01 -23.91
C LEU A 297 17.99 -2.98 -24.48
N VAL A 298 19.30 -3.20 -24.31
CA VAL A 298 20.37 -2.28 -24.75
C VAL A 298 20.35 -2.08 -26.25
N LEU A 299 19.99 -3.11 -27.03
CA LEU A 299 19.83 -3.02 -28.49
C LEU A 299 18.49 -2.40 -28.92
N GLY A 300 17.64 -1.96 -28.00
CA GLY A 300 16.32 -1.38 -28.32
C GLY A 300 15.31 -2.38 -28.86
N ARG A 301 15.51 -3.68 -28.64
CA ARG A 301 14.60 -4.76 -29.07
C ARG A 301 13.56 -4.99 -27.99
N LEU A 302 12.67 -4.01 -27.83
CA LEU A 302 11.64 -4.04 -26.81
C LEU A 302 10.47 -4.92 -27.22
N ARG A 303 9.83 -5.56 -26.24
CA ARG A 303 8.56 -6.24 -26.42
C ARG A 303 7.42 -5.23 -26.32
N VAL A 304 6.52 -5.28 -27.28
CA VAL A 304 5.23 -4.59 -27.18
C VAL A 304 4.22 -5.63 -26.73
N GLU A 305 3.82 -5.57 -25.47
CA GLU A 305 2.70 -6.40 -25.03
C GLU A 305 1.43 -5.93 -25.75
N HIS A 306 0.78 -6.86 -26.43
CA HIS A 306 -0.58 -6.61 -26.90
C HIS A 306 -1.51 -6.80 -25.71
N PRO A 307 -2.45 -5.87 -25.47
CA PRO A 307 -3.43 -6.04 -24.42
C PRO A 307 -4.12 -7.40 -24.61
N ASP A 308 -3.97 -8.23 -23.61
CA ASP A 308 -4.49 -9.59 -23.58
C ASP A 308 -5.99 -9.62 -23.88
N ARG A 309 -6.40 -10.59 -24.69
CA ARG A 309 -7.81 -10.95 -24.83
C ARG A 309 -8.44 -11.17 -23.46
N PRO A 310 -9.69 -10.73 -23.24
CA PRO A 310 -10.41 -11.03 -22.02
C PRO A 310 -10.38 -12.55 -21.79
N VAL A 311 -9.68 -12.97 -20.75
CA VAL A 311 -9.75 -14.37 -20.31
C VAL A 311 -11.04 -14.50 -19.52
N ASP A 312 -11.74 -15.61 -19.66
CA ASP A 312 -12.82 -16.02 -18.76
C ASP A 312 -12.35 -15.81 -17.33
N ARG A 313 -12.95 -14.83 -16.65
CA ARG A 313 -12.58 -14.52 -15.28
C ARG A 313 -12.92 -15.72 -14.42
N LEU A 314 -11.90 -16.44 -13.94
CA LEU A 314 -12.12 -17.37 -12.84
C LEU A 314 -12.85 -16.62 -11.73
N PRO A 315 -13.87 -17.19 -11.09
CA PRO A 315 -14.66 -16.53 -10.06
C PRO A 315 -13.86 -16.42 -8.75
N VAL A 316 -12.67 -15.84 -8.83
CA VAL A 316 -11.78 -15.61 -7.67
C VAL A 316 -12.19 -14.36 -6.88
N VAL A 317 -12.88 -13.43 -7.54
CA VAL A 317 -13.43 -12.22 -6.92
C VAL A 317 -14.91 -12.15 -7.28
N ALA A 318 -15.74 -11.99 -6.25
CA ALA A 318 -17.18 -11.82 -6.43
C ALA A 318 -17.70 -10.62 -5.65
N ALA A 319 -18.77 -10.03 -6.16
CA ALA A 319 -19.55 -9.03 -5.47
C ALA A 319 -21.02 -9.48 -5.41
N VAL A 320 -21.65 -9.30 -4.28
CA VAL A 320 -23.07 -9.60 -4.04
C VAL A 320 -23.78 -8.31 -3.65
N GLY A 321 -24.96 -8.08 -4.20
CA GLY A 321 -25.78 -6.89 -3.96
C GLY A 321 -26.36 -6.27 -5.23
N SER A 322 -26.89 -5.07 -5.13
CA SER A 322 -27.51 -4.36 -6.25
C SER A 322 -26.53 -4.16 -7.42
N GLY A 323 -26.91 -4.62 -8.61
CA GLY A 323 -26.08 -4.52 -9.82
C GLY A 323 -25.01 -5.58 -9.97
N SER A 324 -24.97 -6.58 -9.08
CA SER A 324 -24.02 -7.69 -9.09
C SER A 324 -24.74 -9.03 -8.85
N LEU A 325 -24.05 -10.04 -8.30
CA LEU A 325 -24.71 -11.31 -7.94
C LEU A 325 -25.80 -11.09 -6.89
N GLN A 326 -26.91 -11.80 -7.02
CA GLN A 326 -28.10 -11.58 -6.17
C GLN A 326 -28.06 -12.41 -4.87
N SER A 327 -27.09 -13.30 -4.71
CA SER A 327 -26.98 -14.14 -3.51
C SER A 327 -25.55 -14.62 -3.30
N THR A 328 -25.22 -14.94 -2.05
CA THR A 328 -23.98 -15.61 -1.66
C THR A 328 -23.84 -17.02 -2.26
N GLN A 329 -24.98 -17.72 -2.47
CA GLN A 329 -25.00 -19.01 -3.17
C GLN A 329 -24.51 -18.88 -4.62
N ALA A 330 -24.85 -17.81 -5.33
CA ALA A 330 -24.36 -17.56 -6.70
C ALA A 330 -22.88 -17.20 -6.73
N ALA A 331 -22.33 -16.64 -5.64
CA ALA A 331 -20.91 -16.35 -5.49
C ALA A 331 -20.08 -17.57 -5.04
N ALA A 332 -20.72 -18.60 -4.45
CA ALA A 332 -20.04 -19.73 -3.86
C ALA A 332 -19.32 -20.57 -4.94
N HIS A 333 -17.99 -20.44 -4.98
CA HIS A 333 -17.13 -21.20 -5.90
C HIS A 333 -15.82 -21.58 -5.19
N PRO A 334 -15.29 -22.81 -5.40
CA PRO A 334 -14.05 -23.26 -4.73
C PRO A 334 -12.82 -22.38 -4.96
N ALA A 335 -12.78 -21.61 -6.07
CA ALA A 335 -11.70 -20.67 -6.36
C ALA A 335 -11.91 -19.27 -5.77
N LEU A 336 -13.04 -18.99 -5.11
CA LEU A 336 -13.34 -17.68 -4.54
C LEU A 336 -12.32 -17.31 -3.46
N GLU A 337 -11.66 -16.19 -3.62
CA GLU A 337 -10.69 -15.63 -2.68
C GLU A 337 -11.20 -14.37 -1.98
N VAL A 338 -11.92 -13.53 -2.73
CA VAL A 338 -12.38 -12.22 -2.29
C VAL A 338 -13.87 -12.07 -2.53
N LEU A 339 -14.62 -11.74 -1.48
CA LEU A 339 -16.04 -11.44 -1.57
C LEU A 339 -16.34 -10.06 -1.01
N SER A 340 -17.11 -9.28 -1.75
CA SER A 340 -17.67 -8.01 -1.30
C SER A 340 -19.21 -8.11 -1.26
N ILE A 341 -19.81 -7.74 -0.13
CA ILE A 341 -21.25 -7.70 0.07
C ILE A 341 -21.70 -6.25 0.20
N GLY A 342 -22.41 -5.79 -0.81
CA GLY A 342 -23.01 -4.46 -0.88
C GLY A 342 -24.48 -4.47 -0.49
N GLU A 343 -25.14 -3.34 -0.63
CA GLU A 343 -26.60 -3.23 -0.42
C GLU A 343 -27.36 -4.09 -1.45
N GLY A 344 -28.33 -4.85 -0.98
CA GLY A 344 -29.26 -5.62 -1.79
C GLY A 344 -30.63 -4.95 -1.94
N ASP A 345 -31.66 -5.75 -2.09
CA ASP A 345 -33.07 -5.35 -2.14
C ASP A 345 -33.68 -5.04 -0.75
N GLY A 346 -32.85 -5.01 0.28
CA GLY A 346 -33.23 -4.86 1.68
C GLY A 346 -33.27 -6.17 2.47
N THR A 347 -33.04 -7.31 1.82
CA THR A 347 -32.91 -8.61 2.49
C THR A 347 -31.44 -8.87 2.84
N PRO A 348 -31.08 -9.05 4.12
CA PRO A 348 -29.71 -9.39 4.50
C PRO A 348 -29.25 -10.74 3.95
N PHE A 349 -27.97 -10.88 3.69
CA PHE A 349 -27.36 -12.07 3.11
C PHE A 349 -26.85 -13.03 4.19
N SER A 350 -27.15 -14.34 4.06
CA SER A 350 -26.51 -15.40 4.85
C SER A 350 -25.17 -15.78 4.23
N LEU A 351 -24.17 -16.06 5.08
CA LEU A 351 -22.84 -16.57 4.68
C LEU A 351 -22.79 -18.11 4.66
N ALA A 352 -23.86 -18.82 5.05
CA ALA A 352 -23.89 -20.27 5.09
C ALA A 352 -23.42 -20.97 3.79
N PRO A 353 -23.74 -20.46 2.57
CA PRO A 353 -23.23 -21.06 1.32
C PRO A 353 -21.71 -20.97 1.11
N LEU A 354 -21.02 -20.14 1.90
CA LEU A 354 -19.58 -19.86 1.78
C LEU A 354 -18.76 -20.67 2.79
N ILE A 355 -19.42 -21.26 3.78
CA ILE A 355 -18.75 -22.06 4.81
C ILE A 355 -18.03 -23.24 4.15
N GLY A 356 -16.75 -23.41 4.51
CA GLY A 356 -15.92 -24.47 3.96
C GLY A 356 -15.28 -24.17 2.60
N LEU A 357 -15.45 -22.97 2.03
CA LEU A 357 -14.71 -22.56 0.83
C LEU A 357 -13.21 -22.45 1.15
N PRO A 358 -12.34 -23.20 0.44
CA PRO A 358 -10.96 -23.40 0.89
C PRO A 358 -10.05 -22.18 0.64
N ARG A 359 -10.48 -21.23 -0.21
CA ARG A 359 -9.65 -20.10 -0.64
C ARG A 359 -10.20 -18.74 -0.22
N LEU A 360 -11.41 -18.69 0.37
CA LEU A 360 -12.01 -17.43 0.82
C LEU A 360 -11.21 -16.85 1.98
N ARG A 361 -10.50 -15.75 1.70
CA ARG A 361 -9.60 -15.07 2.65
C ARG A 361 -9.98 -13.62 2.94
N THR A 362 -10.79 -13.01 2.07
CA THR A 362 -11.21 -11.61 2.21
C THR A 362 -12.72 -11.52 2.12
N LEU A 363 -13.33 -10.94 3.16
CA LEU A 363 -14.74 -10.60 3.18
C LEU A 363 -14.90 -9.12 3.55
N THR A 364 -15.59 -8.38 2.72
CA THR A 364 -16.04 -7.01 3.02
C THR A 364 -17.57 -7.00 2.99
N ALA A 365 -18.21 -6.49 4.03
CA ALA A 365 -19.64 -6.37 4.08
C ALA A 365 -20.06 -4.98 4.57
N ARG A 366 -20.97 -4.34 3.82
CA ARG A 366 -21.55 -3.07 4.26
C ARG A 366 -22.37 -3.28 5.52
N PRO A 367 -22.40 -2.30 6.44
CA PRO A 367 -23.22 -2.37 7.65
C PRO A 367 -24.68 -2.74 7.36
N GLY A 368 -25.21 -3.68 8.13
CA GLY A 368 -26.59 -4.15 8.02
C GLY A 368 -26.90 -5.10 6.85
N THR A 369 -25.87 -5.55 6.10
CA THR A 369 -26.08 -6.45 4.96
C THR A 369 -25.99 -7.94 5.29
N LEU A 370 -25.48 -8.31 6.47
CA LEU A 370 -25.39 -9.69 6.92
C LEU A 370 -26.63 -10.09 7.73
N ALA A 371 -27.17 -11.27 7.45
CA ALA A 371 -28.29 -11.84 8.20
C ALA A 371 -27.89 -12.24 9.63
N ASP A 372 -26.71 -12.84 9.75
CA ASP A 372 -26.09 -13.20 11.02
C ASP A 372 -24.57 -12.96 10.94
N PRO A 373 -24.04 -11.93 11.60
CA PRO A 373 -22.59 -11.70 11.64
C PRO A 373 -21.78 -12.85 12.24
N LEU A 374 -22.38 -13.70 13.10
CA LEU A 374 -21.69 -14.83 13.72
C LEU A 374 -21.30 -15.90 12.71
N GLU A 375 -21.96 -16.00 11.55
CA GLU A 375 -21.56 -16.91 10.48
C GLU A 375 -20.11 -16.61 9.96
N THR A 376 -19.57 -15.41 10.20
CA THR A 376 -18.18 -15.09 9.83
C THR A 376 -17.17 -15.91 10.61
N ALA A 377 -17.50 -16.36 11.83
CA ALA A 377 -16.63 -17.20 12.65
C ALA A 377 -16.42 -18.61 12.05
N GLU A 378 -17.35 -19.05 11.21
CA GLU A 378 -17.28 -20.35 10.51
C GLU A 378 -16.38 -20.30 9.26
N LEU A 379 -15.97 -19.09 8.82
CA LEU A 379 -15.10 -18.88 7.66
C LEU A 379 -13.63 -18.97 8.07
N THR A 380 -13.14 -20.17 8.25
CA THR A 380 -11.82 -20.46 8.87
C THR A 380 -10.60 -20.01 8.07
N GLY A 381 -10.78 -19.54 6.82
CA GLY A 381 -9.71 -19.04 5.95
C GLY A 381 -9.54 -17.52 5.93
N LEU A 382 -10.37 -16.77 6.68
CA LEU A 382 -10.34 -15.32 6.60
C LEU A 382 -9.04 -14.71 7.16
N GLU A 383 -8.39 -13.90 6.35
CA GLU A 383 -7.28 -13.02 6.72
C GLU A 383 -7.72 -11.56 6.91
N PHE A 384 -8.72 -11.15 6.14
CA PHE A 384 -9.24 -9.79 6.14
C PHE A 384 -10.76 -9.80 6.27
N LEU A 385 -11.25 -9.02 7.22
CA LEU A 385 -12.69 -8.86 7.46
C LEU A 385 -13.00 -7.37 7.64
N GLU A 386 -13.92 -6.85 6.83
CA GLU A 386 -14.46 -5.50 6.96
C GLU A 386 -15.95 -5.58 7.28
N LEU A 387 -16.34 -5.04 8.44
CA LEU A 387 -17.72 -4.99 8.93
C LEU A 387 -18.03 -3.62 9.52
N GLY A 388 -19.30 -3.33 9.69
CA GLY A 388 -19.75 -2.18 10.47
C GLY A 388 -19.50 -2.32 11.98
N PRO A 389 -19.53 -1.21 12.75
CA PRO A 389 -19.28 -1.25 14.18
C PRO A 389 -20.27 -2.14 14.94
N GLN A 390 -21.50 -2.26 14.46
CA GLN A 390 -22.55 -3.08 15.11
C GLN A 390 -22.26 -4.57 14.92
N GLU A 391 -21.92 -5.00 13.72
CA GLU A 391 -21.53 -6.39 13.43
C GLU A 391 -20.28 -6.79 14.19
N TRP A 392 -19.27 -5.90 14.26
CA TRP A 392 -18.08 -6.12 15.09
C TRP A 392 -18.45 -6.27 16.57
N ARG A 393 -19.42 -5.48 17.07
CA ARG A 393 -19.90 -5.60 18.46
C ARG A 393 -20.48 -6.98 18.71
N VAL A 394 -21.30 -7.50 17.79
CA VAL A 394 -21.88 -8.85 17.90
C VAL A 394 -20.76 -9.91 18.01
N LEU A 395 -19.70 -9.82 17.19
CA LEU A 395 -18.59 -10.77 17.23
C LEU A 395 -17.76 -10.66 18.52
N LEU A 396 -17.49 -9.43 18.98
CA LEU A 396 -16.75 -9.19 20.22
C LEU A 396 -17.50 -9.69 21.45
N ASP A 397 -18.79 -9.39 21.53
CA ASP A 397 -19.65 -9.80 22.67
C ASP A 397 -19.81 -11.33 22.75
N ALA A 398 -19.73 -12.01 21.60
CA ALA A 398 -19.81 -13.47 21.52
C ALA A 398 -18.45 -14.18 21.60
N ASP A 399 -17.33 -13.47 21.74
CA ASP A 399 -15.95 -13.99 21.61
C ASP A 399 -15.74 -14.81 20.29
N ALA A 400 -16.38 -14.34 19.22
CA ALA A 400 -16.48 -15.02 17.93
C ALA A 400 -15.64 -14.36 16.82
N VAL A 401 -14.70 -13.48 17.17
CA VAL A 401 -13.79 -12.87 16.18
C VAL A 401 -12.89 -13.96 15.59
N PRO A 402 -12.85 -14.12 14.23
CA PRO A 402 -12.02 -15.16 13.62
C PRO A 402 -10.54 -15.00 13.98
N ARG A 403 -9.93 -16.03 14.52
CA ARG A 403 -8.53 -15.99 14.99
C ARG A 403 -7.49 -16.00 13.87
N THR A 404 -7.90 -16.26 12.63
CA THR A 404 -7.07 -16.26 11.43
C THR A 404 -6.84 -14.87 10.84
N LEU A 405 -7.57 -13.87 11.33
CA LEU A 405 -7.46 -12.51 10.82
C LEU A 405 -6.06 -11.93 11.01
N SER A 406 -5.52 -11.40 9.94
CA SER A 406 -4.31 -10.56 9.91
C SER A 406 -4.64 -9.07 9.89
N ALA A 407 -5.87 -8.72 9.49
CA ALA A 407 -6.36 -7.36 9.50
C ALA A 407 -7.89 -7.31 9.68
N ALA A 408 -8.35 -6.29 10.39
CA ALA A 408 -9.77 -6.01 10.62
C ALA A 408 -10.07 -4.56 10.26
N ALA A 409 -11.02 -4.34 9.37
CA ALA A 409 -11.49 -3.01 8.99
C ALA A 409 -12.88 -2.74 9.58
N ILE A 410 -13.08 -1.52 10.09
CA ILE A 410 -14.36 -1.08 10.62
C ILE A 410 -14.95 -0.10 9.61
N ALA A 411 -15.93 -0.55 8.84
CA ALA A 411 -16.66 0.29 7.90
C ALA A 411 -17.59 1.24 8.65
N ARG A 412 -17.58 2.51 8.24
CA ARG A 412 -18.44 3.54 8.84
C ARG A 412 -19.52 4.00 7.88
N HIS A 413 -20.74 4.19 8.40
CA HIS A 413 -21.79 4.97 7.76
C HIS A 413 -21.87 6.36 8.40
N ASP A 414 -22.01 7.41 7.59
CA ASP A 414 -22.38 8.72 8.13
C ASP A 414 -23.81 8.64 8.72
N PRO A 415 -24.09 9.13 9.92
CA PRO A 415 -23.32 10.03 10.80
C PRO A 415 -22.81 9.37 12.10
N GLU A 416 -22.14 8.23 12.08
CA GLU A 416 -21.69 7.56 13.30
C GLU A 416 -20.64 8.37 14.09
N ASP A 417 -20.71 8.26 15.42
CA ASP A 417 -19.72 8.90 16.31
C ASP A 417 -18.34 8.23 16.16
N PRO A 418 -17.29 8.99 15.84
CA PRO A 418 -15.93 8.47 15.77
C PRO A 418 -15.46 7.72 17.02
N LEU A 419 -15.98 8.07 18.20
CA LEU A 419 -15.62 7.43 19.47
C LEU A 419 -16.13 5.98 19.55
N SER A 420 -17.28 5.68 18.97
CA SER A 420 -17.82 4.31 18.93
C SER A 420 -16.92 3.40 18.07
N VAL A 421 -16.44 3.90 16.93
CA VAL A 421 -15.50 3.19 16.05
C VAL A 421 -14.17 2.95 16.76
N MET A 422 -13.62 3.96 17.46
CA MET A 422 -12.39 3.82 18.23
C MET A 422 -12.52 2.82 19.38
N ALA A 423 -13.69 2.73 20.03
CA ALA A 423 -13.93 1.75 21.08
C ALA A 423 -13.82 0.33 20.55
N VAL A 424 -14.50 0.03 19.43
CA VAL A 424 -14.43 -1.26 18.75
C VAL A 424 -12.99 -1.56 18.28
N ALA A 425 -12.32 -0.59 17.67
CA ALA A 425 -10.93 -0.74 17.22
C ALA A 425 -9.99 -1.07 18.38
N ASN A 426 -10.16 -0.43 19.55
CA ASN A 426 -9.34 -0.68 20.71
C ASN A 426 -9.58 -2.07 21.34
N GLU A 427 -10.79 -2.61 21.22
CA GLU A 427 -11.05 -3.99 21.63
C GLU A 427 -10.41 -4.99 20.67
N LEU A 428 -10.47 -4.76 19.35
CA LEU A 428 -9.77 -5.57 18.35
C LEU A 428 -8.24 -5.51 18.54
N LEU A 429 -7.67 -4.33 18.79
CA LEU A 429 -6.25 -4.16 19.09
C LEU A 429 -5.86 -4.93 20.36
N ALA A 430 -6.72 -4.94 21.37
CA ALA A 430 -6.46 -5.67 22.61
C ALA A 430 -6.44 -7.20 22.39
N LEU A 431 -7.23 -7.75 21.45
CA LEU A 431 -7.19 -9.17 21.10
C LEU A 431 -5.82 -9.60 20.53
N TRP A 432 -5.10 -8.67 19.92
CA TRP A 432 -3.78 -8.91 19.30
C TRP A 432 -2.61 -8.35 20.12
N ASP A 433 -2.86 -7.95 21.37
CA ASP A 433 -1.86 -7.31 22.26
C ASP A 433 -1.16 -6.10 21.60
N ARG A 434 -1.97 -5.28 20.85
CA ARG A 434 -1.47 -4.10 20.15
C ARG A 434 -1.79 -2.81 20.92
N PRO A 435 -0.94 -1.77 20.76
CA PRO A 435 -1.18 -0.47 21.37
C PRO A 435 -2.54 0.10 20.96
N ARG A 436 -3.22 0.72 21.94
CA ARG A 436 -4.51 1.36 21.71
C ARG A 436 -4.38 2.65 20.93
N ILE A 437 -5.43 2.98 20.20
CA ILE A 437 -5.66 4.33 19.66
C ILE A 437 -5.87 5.27 20.84
N ILE A 438 -5.10 6.35 20.88
CA ILE A 438 -5.19 7.38 21.91
C ILE A 438 -5.85 8.62 21.32
N HIS A 439 -6.77 9.26 22.05
CA HIS A 439 -7.38 10.50 21.62
C HIS A 439 -7.41 11.55 22.72
N ALA A 440 -7.46 12.81 22.32
CA ALA A 440 -7.69 13.95 23.20
C ALA A 440 -8.66 14.94 22.55
N VAL A 441 -9.44 15.62 23.37
CA VAL A 441 -10.32 16.71 22.94
C VAL A 441 -9.84 17.99 23.56
N LEU A 442 -9.59 19.00 22.72
CA LEU A 442 -9.13 20.31 23.14
C LEU A 442 -10.19 21.35 22.78
N GLU A 443 -10.46 22.22 23.71
CA GLU A 443 -11.30 23.39 23.49
C GLU A 443 -10.42 24.64 23.40
N GLY A 444 -10.71 25.51 22.43
CA GLY A 444 -9.97 26.74 22.24
C GLY A 444 -10.79 27.83 21.54
N ASP A 445 -10.18 28.98 21.35
CA ASP A 445 -10.81 30.12 20.69
C ASP A 445 -9.84 30.80 19.70
N LEU A 446 -10.15 30.74 18.42
CA LEU A 446 -9.40 31.40 17.35
C LEU A 446 -9.79 32.89 17.20
N GLY A 447 -10.79 33.36 17.96
CA GLY A 447 -11.37 34.69 17.80
C GLY A 447 -12.21 34.85 16.54
N PRO A 448 -12.87 35.97 16.36
CA PRO A 448 -13.63 36.29 15.15
C PRO A 448 -12.68 36.35 13.93
N VAL A 449 -13.24 36.10 12.72
CA VAL A 449 -12.47 36.31 11.47
C VAL A 449 -12.14 37.79 11.38
N ALA A 450 -10.84 38.13 11.26
CA ALA A 450 -10.45 39.49 10.95
C ALA A 450 -11.07 39.85 9.59
N GLY A 451 -11.92 40.88 9.56
CA GLY A 451 -12.62 41.35 8.38
C GLY A 451 -11.66 42.02 7.39
#